data_b3bf95434a5937694637c0b42434f0b7
#
_entry.id   b3bf95434a5937694637c0b42434f0b7
#
_cell.length_a   1.000
_cell.length_b   1.000
_cell.length_c   1.000
_cell.angle_alpha   90.00
_cell.angle_beta   90.00
_cell.angle_gamma   90.00
#
_symmetry.space_group_name_H-M   'P 1'
#
loop_
_entity.id
_entity.type
_entity.pdbx_description
1 polymer ?
#
loop_
_entity_poly.entity_id
_entity_poly.type
_entity_poly.pdbx_seq_one_letter_code
_entity_poly.pdbx_strand_id
1 'polypeptide(L)'
;MGKSYKPKDHYFRKAKEEGYRARSAFKIEEIARRFSLLKSGAKVLDLGAAPGGFLQVLSDAVGPKGAVLGVDLVAIRPLGKANVRTAVLDVLADDFDAKLDALRAGPFDVVVSDMAPKTTGIRSTDEARSLRLAEKALALCRERGKPGASFITKLFMGGDFEQFRAQLRELFEQVKVVRPEATRGASVEVYLVGIGRRT
;
A
#
# COMPACT_ATOMS: atom_id res chain seq x y z
N MET A 1 -0.21 -29.17 -28.88
CA MET A 1 -0.99 -28.42 -27.91
C MET A 1 -0.06 -27.43 -27.21
N GLY A 2 -0.05 -26.17 -27.65
CA GLY A 2 0.77 -25.12 -27.06
C GLY A 2 0.28 -24.79 -25.65
N LYS A 3 1.16 -24.85 -24.64
CA LYS A 3 0.85 -24.36 -23.29
C LYS A 3 0.59 -22.87 -23.39
N SER A 4 -0.68 -22.46 -23.18
CA SER A 4 -1.05 -21.07 -23.06
C SER A 4 -0.18 -20.42 -21.99
N TYR A 5 0.65 -19.45 -22.37
CA TYR A 5 1.42 -18.62 -21.45
C TYR A 5 0.44 -17.84 -20.56
N LYS A 6 0.40 -18.19 -19.28
CA LYS A 6 -0.40 -17.47 -18.29
C LYS A 6 0.52 -16.50 -17.53
N PRO A 7 0.44 -15.17 -17.79
CA PRO A 7 1.25 -14.17 -17.09
C PRO A 7 1.10 -14.23 -15.56
N LYS A 8 -0.03 -14.76 -15.06
CA LYS A 8 -0.29 -15.05 -13.65
C LYS A 8 0.76 -15.94 -12.98
N ASP A 9 1.35 -16.84 -13.75
CA ASP A 9 2.23 -17.86 -13.22
C ASP A 9 3.68 -17.34 -13.08
N HIS A 10 4.07 -16.35 -13.89
CA HIS A 10 5.42 -15.78 -13.89
C HIS A 10 5.72 -15.04 -12.58
N TYR A 11 4.94 -14.04 -12.21
CA TYR A 11 5.19 -13.26 -10.98
C TYR A 11 4.97 -14.08 -9.71
N PHE A 12 4.09 -15.07 -9.74
CA PHE A 12 3.92 -15.98 -8.60
C PHE A 12 5.16 -16.87 -8.41
N ARG A 13 5.69 -17.45 -9.50
CA ARG A 13 6.92 -18.24 -9.46
C ARG A 13 8.12 -17.39 -9.06
N LYS A 14 8.28 -16.22 -9.70
CA LYS A 14 9.32 -15.26 -9.38
C LYS A 14 9.30 -14.85 -7.90
N ALA A 15 8.12 -14.58 -7.33
CA ALA A 15 8.02 -14.27 -5.91
C ALA A 15 8.49 -15.40 -5.02
N LYS A 16 8.16 -16.65 -5.37
CA LYS A 16 8.61 -17.83 -4.63
C LYS A 16 10.13 -18.04 -4.76
N GLU A 17 10.70 -17.83 -5.93
CA GLU A 17 12.13 -17.92 -6.20
C GLU A 17 12.94 -16.86 -5.45
N GLU A 18 12.42 -15.62 -5.37
CA GLU A 18 13.05 -14.50 -4.67
C GLU A 18 12.68 -14.45 -3.17
N GLY A 19 11.91 -15.43 -2.66
CA GLY A 19 11.54 -15.49 -1.24
C GLY A 19 10.49 -14.47 -0.79
N TYR A 20 9.79 -13.84 -1.72
CA TYR A 20 8.68 -12.96 -1.39
C TYR A 20 7.43 -13.75 -0.97
N ARG A 21 6.74 -13.26 0.05
CA ARG A 21 5.49 -13.85 0.57
C ARG A 21 4.31 -13.70 -0.38
N ALA A 22 4.34 -12.70 -1.25
CA ALA A 22 3.31 -12.44 -2.23
C ALA A 22 3.90 -11.78 -3.48
N ARG A 23 3.30 -12.06 -4.65
CA ARG A 23 3.69 -11.43 -5.91
C ARG A 23 3.42 -9.92 -5.94
N SER A 24 2.58 -9.42 -5.03
CA SER A 24 2.32 -7.98 -4.89
C SER A 24 3.58 -7.21 -4.46
N ALA A 25 4.60 -7.87 -3.89
CA ALA A 25 5.90 -7.27 -3.58
C ALA A 25 6.50 -6.53 -4.80
N PHE A 26 6.39 -7.08 -6.00
CA PHE A 26 6.88 -6.43 -7.22
C PHE A 26 6.15 -5.14 -7.57
N LYS A 27 4.89 -4.98 -7.15
CA LYS A 27 4.14 -3.75 -7.40
C LYS A 27 4.72 -2.58 -6.61
N ILE A 28 4.96 -2.78 -5.31
CA ILE A 28 5.53 -1.72 -4.47
C ILE A 28 6.99 -1.46 -4.82
N GLU A 29 7.76 -2.48 -5.17
CA GLU A 29 9.14 -2.34 -5.64
C GLU A 29 9.24 -1.46 -6.88
N GLU A 30 8.41 -1.72 -7.91
CA GLU A 30 8.33 -0.92 -9.13
C GLU A 30 7.96 0.53 -8.84
N ILE A 31 6.87 0.75 -8.07
CA ILE A 31 6.38 2.10 -7.75
C ILE A 31 7.44 2.88 -6.95
N ALA A 32 7.98 2.27 -5.89
CA ALA A 32 8.94 2.92 -5.02
C ALA A 32 10.22 3.31 -5.76
N ARG A 33 10.74 2.41 -6.61
CA ARG A 33 11.91 2.67 -7.46
C ARG A 33 11.65 3.77 -8.48
N ARG A 34 10.52 3.69 -9.18
CA ARG A 34 10.16 4.63 -10.27
C ARG A 34 10.10 6.07 -9.80
N PHE A 35 9.66 6.30 -8.57
CA PHE A 35 9.47 7.65 -8.02
C PHE A 35 10.42 7.98 -6.86
N SER A 36 11.38 7.10 -6.56
CA SER A 36 12.36 7.29 -5.47
C SER A 36 11.72 7.61 -4.11
N LEU A 37 10.64 6.89 -3.76
CA LEU A 37 9.79 7.19 -2.62
C LEU A 37 10.37 6.74 -1.27
N LEU A 38 11.20 5.70 -1.27
CA LEU A 38 11.75 5.10 -0.06
C LEU A 38 13.20 5.54 0.14
N LYS A 39 13.45 6.21 1.24
CA LYS A 39 14.79 6.65 1.65
C LYS A 39 15.27 5.83 2.84
N SER A 40 16.59 5.60 2.93
CA SER A 40 17.18 4.99 4.12
C SER A 40 16.81 5.79 5.38
N GLY A 41 16.40 5.10 6.44
CA GLY A 41 15.94 5.71 7.69
C GLY A 41 14.46 6.14 7.69
N ALA A 42 13.72 6.00 6.59
CA ALA A 42 12.31 6.39 6.52
C ALA A 42 11.43 5.55 7.44
N LYS A 43 10.37 6.18 7.95
CA LYS A 43 9.28 5.53 8.70
C LYS A 43 8.09 5.31 7.77
N VAL A 44 7.64 4.08 7.65
CA VAL A 44 6.58 3.67 6.71
C VAL A 44 5.42 3.04 7.46
N LEU A 45 4.19 3.41 7.08
CA LEU A 45 2.95 2.72 7.44
C LEU A 45 2.44 1.94 6.23
N ASP A 46 2.21 0.64 6.40
CA ASP A 46 1.66 -0.26 5.38
C ASP A 46 0.30 -0.79 5.84
N LEU A 47 -0.75 -0.39 5.14
CA LEU A 47 -2.15 -0.73 5.41
C LEU A 47 -2.61 -1.85 4.46
N GLY A 48 -3.11 -2.95 5.01
CA GLY A 48 -3.39 -4.17 4.25
C GLY A 48 -2.12 -4.97 4.00
N ALA A 49 -1.28 -5.07 5.03
CA ALA A 49 0.09 -5.56 4.93
C ALA A 49 0.21 -7.09 4.77
N ALA A 50 -0.85 -7.87 5.10
CA ALA A 50 -0.79 -9.33 4.99
C ALA A 50 -0.69 -9.79 3.51
N PRO A 51 0.08 -10.84 3.25
CA PRO A 51 0.86 -11.70 4.14
C PRO A 51 2.27 -11.18 4.46
N GLY A 52 2.62 -9.95 4.08
CA GLY A 52 3.90 -9.32 4.37
C GLY A 52 4.83 -9.16 3.16
N GLY A 53 4.34 -9.32 1.93
CA GLY A 53 5.15 -9.11 0.73
C GLY A 53 5.63 -7.66 0.59
N PHE A 54 4.76 -6.69 0.85
CA PHE A 54 5.14 -5.28 0.86
C PHE A 54 6.13 -4.99 1.99
N LEU A 55 5.89 -5.52 3.19
CA LEU A 55 6.78 -5.33 4.33
C LEU A 55 8.22 -5.77 4.07
N GLN A 56 8.44 -6.84 3.28
CA GLN A 56 9.77 -7.28 2.89
C GLN A 56 10.49 -6.19 2.09
N VAL A 57 9.85 -5.71 1.03
CA VAL A 57 10.42 -4.67 0.15
C VAL A 57 10.64 -3.36 0.90
N LEU A 58 9.63 -2.92 1.67
CA LEU A 58 9.71 -1.68 2.45
C LEU A 58 10.83 -1.71 3.48
N SER A 59 10.94 -2.83 4.22
CA SER A 59 11.99 -3.04 5.22
C SER A 59 13.40 -2.95 4.62
N ASP A 60 13.61 -3.60 3.48
CA ASP A 60 14.92 -3.60 2.83
C ASP A 60 15.28 -2.22 2.30
N ALA A 61 14.31 -1.52 1.71
CA ALA A 61 14.50 -0.19 1.15
C ALA A 61 14.81 0.88 2.22
N VAL A 62 14.14 0.85 3.38
CA VAL A 62 14.40 1.82 4.45
C VAL A 62 15.61 1.46 5.30
N GLY A 63 16.05 0.22 5.26
CA GLY A 63 17.22 -0.29 5.97
C GLY A 63 17.10 -0.28 7.50
N PRO A 64 18.19 -0.62 8.22
CA PRO A 64 18.16 -0.85 9.67
C PRO A 64 17.87 0.41 10.51
N LYS A 65 18.07 1.60 9.96
CA LYS A 65 17.76 2.88 10.63
C LYS A 65 16.32 3.33 10.39
N GLY A 66 15.60 2.69 9.45
CA GLY A 66 14.19 2.94 9.17
C GLY A 66 13.27 2.10 10.05
N ALA A 67 11.97 2.32 9.89
CA ALA A 67 10.94 1.54 10.58
C ALA A 67 9.73 1.33 9.68
N VAL A 68 9.18 0.13 9.70
CA VAL A 68 7.96 -0.22 8.97
C VAL A 68 6.93 -0.76 9.96
N LEU A 69 5.76 -0.14 9.99
CA LEU A 69 4.59 -0.65 10.71
C LEU A 69 3.59 -1.22 9.70
N GLY A 70 3.35 -2.52 9.74
CA GLY A 70 2.32 -3.19 8.96
C GLY A 70 1.04 -3.37 9.76
N VAL A 71 -0.09 -3.00 9.19
CA VAL A 71 -1.41 -3.16 9.79
C VAL A 71 -2.29 -3.99 8.86
N ASP A 72 -2.99 -4.98 9.43
CA ASP A 72 -3.94 -5.81 8.70
C ASP A 72 -5.03 -6.36 9.64
N LEU A 73 -6.12 -6.84 9.08
CA LEU A 73 -7.17 -7.56 9.80
C LEU A 73 -6.73 -8.94 10.30
N VAL A 74 -5.67 -9.50 9.70
CA VAL A 74 -5.15 -10.82 10.05
C VAL A 74 -3.71 -10.73 10.55
N ALA A 75 -3.34 -11.64 11.44
CA ALA A 75 -1.99 -11.72 11.95
C ALA A 75 -0.98 -12.06 10.84
N ILE A 76 0.10 -11.31 10.80
CA ILE A 76 1.20 -11.52 9.85
C ILE A 76 2.29 -12.34 10.53
N ARG A 77 2.72 -13.43 9.91
CA ARG A 77 3.86 -14.21 10.42
C ARG A 77 5.08 -13.30 10.57
N PRO A 78 5.86 -13.38 11.66
CA PRO A 78 7.07 -12.58 11.84
C PRO A 78 8.00 -12.66 10.62
N LEU A 79 8.55 -11.53 10.22
CA LEU A 79 9.49 -11.45 9.09
C LEU A 79 10.95 -11.70 9.51
N GLY A 80 11.23 -11.72 10.80
CA GLY A 80 12.61 -11.80 11.30
C GLY A 80 13.43 -10.53 11.05
N LYS A 81 12.78 -9.40 10.77
CA LYS A 81 13.41 -8.10 10.50
C LYS A 81 13.17 -7.15 11.68
N ALA A 82 14.25 -6.66 12.31
CA ALA A 82 14.18 -5.83 13.52
C ALA A 82 13.49 -4.47 13.29
N ASN A 83 13.49 -3.97 12.06
CA ASN A 83 12.87 -2.70 11.68
C ASN A 83 11.39 -2.85 11.28
N VAL A 84 10.79 -4.04 11.41
CA VAL A 84 9.37 -4.31 11.08
C VAL A 84 8.58 -4.64 12.33
N ARG A 85 7.49 -3.92 12.52
CA ARG A 85 6.44 -4.22 13.51
C ARG A 85 5.13 -4.47 12.79
N THR A 86 4.29 -5.33 13.35
CA THR A 86 2.96 -5.61 12.80
C THR A 86 1.90 -5.51 13.88
N ALA A 87 0.70 -5.08 13.49
CA ALA A 87 -0.46 -5.03 14.38
C ALA A 87 -1.71 -5.56 13.66
N VAL A 88 -2.57 -6.25 14.40
CA VAL A 88 -3.89 -6.70 13.93
C VAL A 88 -4.90 -5.62 14.30
N LEU A 89 -5.29 -4.80 13.32
CA LEU A 89 -6.21 -3.69 13.50
C LEU A 89 -7.14 -3.58 12.30
N ASP A 90 -8.40 -3.23 12.56
CA ASP A 90 -9.34 -2.81 11.52
C ASP A 90 -9.23 -1.30 11.32
N VAL A 91 -8.79 -0.88 10.13
CA VAL A 91 -8.64 0.55 9.79
C VAL A 91 -9.97 1.32 9.78
N LEU A 92 -11.09 0.61 9.67
CA LEU A 92 -12.43 1.19 9.67
C LEU A 92 -13.10 1.17 11.05
N ALA A 93 -12.47 0.60 12.07
CA ALA A 93 -12.99 0.59 13.43
C ALA A 93 -12.88 1.98 14.08
N ASP A 94 -13.86 2.32 14.93
CA ASP A 94 -13.90 3.62 15.61
C ASP A 94 -12.70 3.85 16.55
N ASP A 95 -12.15 2.77 17.11
CA ASP A 95 -11.01 2.81 18.03
C ASP A 95 -9.64 2.68 17.33
N PHE A 96 -9.61 2.67 15.99
CA PHE A 96 -8.39 2.47 15.21
C PHE A 96 -7.32 3.50 15.56
N ASP A 97 -7.69 4.78 15.57
CA ASP A 97 -6.73 5.87 15.80
C ASP A 97 -6.11 5.79 17.20
N ALA A 98 -6.91 5.48 18.23
CA ALA A 98 -6.41 5.27 19.59
C ALA A 98 -5.44 4.08 19.68
N LYS A 99 -5.76 2.97 19.02
CA LYS A 99 -4.88 1.80 18.94
C LYS A 99 -3.58 2.08 18.18
N LEU A 100 -3.64 2.85 17.10
CA LEU A 100 -2.47 3.27 16.35
C LEU A 100 -1.56 4.17 17.20
N ASP A 101 -2.14 5.10 17.97
CA ASP A 101 -1.40 5.97 18.90
C ASP A 101 -0.69 5.18 19.99
N ALA A 102 -1.34 4.15 20.53
CA ALA A 102 -0.74 3.26 21.54
C ALA A 102 0.52 2.54 21.03
N LEU A 103 0.64 2.34 19.72
CA LEU A 103 1.83 1.78 19.10
C LEU A 103 3.00 2.79 19.04
N ARG A 104 2.77 4.07 19.32
CA ARG A 104 3.77 5.16 19.27
C ARG A 104 4.57 5.16 17.97
N ALA A 105 3.90 4.90 16.87
CA ALA A 105 4.47 4.90 15.53
C ALA A 105 4.16 6.21 14.81
N GLY A 106 5.09 6.66 13.99
CA GLY A 106 4.94 7.92 13.24
C GLY A 106 5.69 9.08 13.90
N PRO A 107 5.58 10.30 13.36
CA PRO A 107 4.97 10.55 12.05
C PRO A 107 5.70 9.82 10.92
N PHE A 108 4.98 9.55 9.82
CA PHE A 108 5.46 8.70 8.73
C PHE A 108 6.01 9.53 7.55
N ASP A 109 7.06 9.01 6.93
CA ASP A 109 7.62 9.54 5.68
C ASP A 109 6.85 9.00 4.46
N VAL A 110 6.29 7.78 4.60
CA VAL A 110 5.50 7.15 3.54
C VAL A 110 4.32 6.40 4.16
N VAL A 111 3.13 6.58 3.57
CA VAL A 111 1.95 5.75 3.87
C VAL A 111 1.60 4.96 2.61
N VAL A 112 1.51 3.64 2.77
CA VAL A 112 1.18 2.69 1.70
C VAL A 112 -0.12 1.99 2.05
N SER A 113 -0.97 1.75 1.05
CA SER A 113 -2.20 0.98 1.20
C SER A 113 -2.41 0.03 0.03
N ASP A 114 -2.30 -1.27 0.28
CA ASP A 114 -2.72 -2.33 -0.66
C ASP A 114 -4.04 -2.98 -0.23
N MET A 115 -4.82 -2.29 0.60
CA MET A 115 -6.10 -2.80 1.06
C MET A 115 -7.05 -3.09 -0.11
N ALA A 116 -7.78 -4.18 0.00
CA ALA A 116 -8.84 -4.54 -0.93
C ALA A 116 -10.10 -4.95 -0.16
N PRO A 117 -11.29 -4.53 -0.60
CA PRO A 117 -12.51 -5.01 0.00
C PRO A 117 -12.73 -6.50 -0.32
N LYS A 118 -13.53 -7.18 0.51
CA LYS A 118 -14.13 -8.45 0.08
C LYS A 118 -15.06 -8.14 -1.08
N THR A 119 -14.70 -8.66 -2.26
CA THR A 119 -15.50 -8.41 -3.48
C THR A 119 -16.81 -9.16 -3.44
N THR A 120 -17.88 -8.47 -3.84
CA THR A 120 -19.24 -9.02 -3.96
C THR A 120 -19.52 -9.54 -5.37
N GLY A 121 -18.70 -9.14 -6.34
CA GLY A 121 -18.94 -9.34 -7.77
C GLY A 121 -19.84 -8.25 -8.39
N ILE A 122 -20.43 -7.37 -7.56
CA ILE A 122 -21.18 -6.20 -8.03
C ILE A 122 -20.21 -5.04 -8.14
N ARG A 123 -19.93 -4.63 -9.36
CA ARG A 123 -18.87 -3.67 -9.69
C ARG A 123 -18.98 -2.35 -8.90
N SER A 124 -20.15 -1.72 -8.90
CA SER A 124 -20.36 -0.44 -8.20
C SER A 124 -20.16 -0.56 -6.69
N THR A 125 -20.58 -1.68 -6.08
CA THR A 125 -20.38 -1.95 -4.65
C THR A 125 -18.91 -2.14 -4.33
N ASP A 126 -18.19 -2.88 -5.16
CA ASP A 126 -16.77 -3.15 -4.96
C ASP A 126 -15.91 -1.89 -5.16
N GLU A 127 -16.28 -1.05 -6.14
CA GLU A 127 -15.67 0.28 -6.36
C GLU A 127 -15.87 1.20 -5.14
N ALA A 128 -17.09 1.35 -4.65
CA ALA A 128 -17.40 2.18 -3.48
C ALA A 128 -16.66 1.71 -2.21
N ARG A 129 -16.58 0.39 -1.99
CA ARG A 129 -15.82 -0.16 -0.86
C ARG A 129 -14.31 0.08 -1.00
N SER A 130 -13.78 -0.05 -2.22
CA SER A 130 -12.36 0.24 -2.49
C SER A 130 -12.04 1.72 -2.25
N LEU A 131 -12.93 2.62 -2.69
CA LEU A 131 -12.80 4.05 -2.45
C LEU A 131 -12.77 4.38 -0.96
N ARG A 132 -13.70 3.84 -0.17
CA ARG A 132 -13.75 4.05 1.28
C ARG A 132 -12.43 3.67 1.98
N LEU A 133 -11.80 2.57 1.57
CA LEU A 133 -10.49 2.16 2.11
C LEU A 133 -9.38 3.13 1.70
N ALA A 134 -9.40 3.60 0.45
CA ALA A 134 -8.43 4.56 -0.05
C ALA A 134 -8.57 5.94 0.62
N GLU A 135 -9.80 6.39 0.88
CA GLU A 135 -10.10 7.63 1.62
C GLU A 135 -9.61 7.56 3.07
N LYS A 136 -9.84 6.43 3.77
CA LYS A 136 -9.30 6.23 5.12
C LYS A 136 -7.77 6.27 5.12
N ALA A 137 -7.13 5.63 4.14
CA ALA A 137 -5.67 5.68 4.00
C ALA A 137 -5.16 7.11 3.73
N LEU A 138 -5.88 7.89 2.91
CA LEU A 138 -5.56 9.29 2.63
C LEU A 138 -5.70 10.17 3.89
N ALA A 139 -6.77 9.97 4.67
CA ALA A 139 -6.98 10.67 5.94
C ALA A 139 -5.82 10.40 6.91
N LEU A 140 -5.40 9.13 7.04
CA LEU A 140 -4.23 8.76 7.86
C LEU A 140 -2.93 9.43 7.37
N CYS A 141 -2.72 9.51 6.05
CA CYS A 141 -1.57 10.21 5.52
C CYS A 141 -1.64 11.73 5.80
N ARG A 142 -2.83 12.33 5.74
CA ARG A 142 -3.04 13.75 6.08
C ARG A 142 -2.70 14.03 7.53
N GLU A 143 -3.14 13.17 8.46
CA GLU A 143 -3.00 13.36 9.89
C GLU A 143 -1.63 12.94 10.43
N ARG A 144 -1.06 11.86 9.91
CA ARG A 144 0.12 11.18 10.45
C ARG A 144 1.34 11.24 9.53
N GLY A 145 1.19 11.75 8.31
CA GLY A 145 2.30 11.96 7.39
C GLY A 145 3.09 13.22 7.75
N LYS A 146 4.41 13.17 7.61
CA LYS A 146 5.26 14.35 7.73
C LYS A 146 4.98 15.34 6.56
N PRO A 147 5.31 16.64 6.70
CA PRO A 147 5.50 17.49 5.54
C PRO A 147 6.48 16.83 4.55
N GLY A 148 6.16 16.82 3.26
CA GLY A 148 6.95 16.14 2.23
C GLY A 148 6.73 14.62 2.14
N ALA A 149 5.86 14.03 2.96
CA ALA A 149 5.55 12.60 2.92
C ALA A 149 5.01 12.16 1.56
N SER A 150 5.20 10.88 1.25
CA SER A 150 4.61 10.22 0.09
C SER A 150 3.46 9.31 0.48
N PHE A 151 2.53 9.13 -0.46
CA PHE A 151 1.34 8.31 -0.31
C PHE A 151 1.19 7.37 -1.50
N ILE A 152 0.88 6.12 -1.24
CA ILE A 152 0.62 5.12 -2.28
C ILE A 152 -0.65 4.38 -1.89
N THR A 153 -1.66 4.38 -2.74
CA THR A 153 -2.89 3.63 -2.47
C THR A 153 -3.39 2.90 -3.70
N LYS A 154 -3.84 1.67 -3.49
CA LYS A 154 -4.59 0.93 -4.49
C LYS A 154 -6.04 1.41 -4.53
N LEU A 155 -6.58 1.54 -5.73
CA LEU A 155 -7.97 1.89 -5.99
C LEU A 155 -8.51 1.08 -7.16
N PHE A 156 -9.77 0.68 -7.10
CA PHE A 156 -10.49 0.17 -8.28
C PHE A 156 -10.98 1.35 -9.10
N MET A 157 -10.69 1.32 -10.41
CA MET A 157 -11.16 2.37 -11.30
C MET A 157 -12.68 2.34 -11.42
N GLY A 158 -13.31 3.45 -11.08
CA GLY A 158 -14.77 3.65 -11.08
C GLY A 158 -15.16 5.11 -11.26
N GLY A 159 -16.45 5.41 -11.09
CA GLY A 159 -17.00 6.75 -11.32
C GLY A 159 -16.36 7.85 -10.46
N ASP A 160 -15.99 7.53 -9.23
CA ASP A 160 -15.43 8.51 -8.27
C ASP A 160 -13.91 8.67 -8.35
N PHE A 161 -13.26 8.00 -9.31
CA PHE A 161 -11.80 8.00 -9.46
C PHE A 161 -11.22 9.41 -9.62
N GLU A 162 -11.78 10.24 -10.50
CA GLU A 162 -11.27 11.60 -10.72
C GLU A 162 -11.53 12.51 -9.52
N GLN A 163 -12.64 12.33 -8.81
CA GLN A 163 -12.93 13.07 -7.58
C GLN A 163 -11.89 12.74 -6.50
N PHE A 164 -11.58 11.47 -6.27
CA PHE A 164 -10.56 11.07 -5.32
C PHE A 164 -9.17 11.54 -5.73
N ARG A 165 -8.85 11.48 -7.02
CA ARG A 165 -7.59 12.01 -7.57
C ARG A 165 -7.48 13.52 -7.37
N ALA A 166 -8.58 14.27 -7.45
CA ALA A 166 -8.60 15.70 -7.15
C ALA A 166 -8.24 15.98 -5.68
N GLN A 167 -8.79 15.21 -4.72
CA GLN A 167 -8.43 15.32 -3.30
C GLN A 167 -6.91 15.09 -3.08
N LEU A 168 -6.29 14.15 -3.81
CA LEU A 168 -4.85 13.96 -3.73
C LEU A 168 -4.09 15.20 -4.25
N ARG A 169 -4.55 15.82 -5.34
CA ARG A 169 -3.92 17.03 -5.91
C ARG A 169 -3.93 18.22 -4.97
N GLU A 170 -4.93 18.31 -4.09
CA GLU A 170 -4.97 19.33 -3.05
C GLU A 170 -3.91 19.07 -1.96
N LEU A 171 -3.67 17.81 -1.61
CA LEU A 171 -2.80 17.43 -0.51
C LEU A 171 -1.33 17.24 -0.91
N PHE A 172 -1.04 16.89 -2.17
CA PHE A 172 0.31 16.58 -2.65
C PHE A 172 0.77 17.51 -3.75
N GLU A 173 2.08 17.73 -3.84
CA GLU A 173 2.71 18.52 -4.92
C GLU A 173 2.56 17.83 -6.28
N GLN A 174 2.68 16.50 -6.28
CA GLN A 174 2.54 15.70 -7.49
C GLN A 174 1.62 14.49 -7.22
N VAL A 175 0.79 14.17 -8.22
CA VAL A 175 -0.06 12.96 -8.22
C VAL A 175 0.18 12.17 -9.50
N LYS A 176 0.51 10.90 -9.37
CA LYS A 176 0.72 9.97 -10.48
C LYS A 176 -0.29 8.83 -10.40
N VAL A 177 -0.67 8.30 -11.55
CA VAL A 177 -1.48 7.08 -11.68
C VAL A 177 -0.58 6.01 -12.27
N VAL A 178 -0.52 4.85 -11.63
CA VAL A 178 0.36 3.75 -12.02
C VAL A 178 -0.41 2.45 -12.09
N ARG A 179 -0.18 1.71 -13.13
CA ARG A 179 -0.59 0.32 -13.24
C ARG A 179 0.67 -0.55 -13.32
N PRO A 180 1.15 -1.10 -12.19
CA PRO A 180 2.36 -1.90 -12.17
C PRO A 180 2.27 -3.13 -13.10
N GLU A 181 3.40 -3.54 -13.66
CA GLU A 181 3.49 -4.70 -14.58
C GLU A 181 3.00 -5.99 -13.92
N ALA A 182 3.24 -6.16 -12.61
CA ALA A 182 2.76 -7.29 -11.84
C ALA A 182 1.23 -7.28 -11.62
N THR A 183 0.49 -6.25 -12.09
CA THR A 183 -0.97 -6.22 -12.04
C THR A 183 -1.57 -7.21 -13.03
N ARG A 184 -2.60 -7.95 -12.61
CA ARG A 184 -3.29 -8.88 -13.51
C ARG A 184 -3.97 -8.13 -14.65
N GLY A 185 -3.85 -8.64 -15.87
CA GLY A 185 -4.45 -8.00 -17.06
C GLY A 185 -5.94 -7.68 -16.94
N ALA A 186 -6.71 -8.59 -16.32
CA ALA A 186 -8.15 -8.41 -16.09
C ALA A 186 -8.50 -7.59 -14.84
N SER A 187 -7.52 -7.12 -14.06
CA SER A 187 -7.78 -6.33 -12.85
C SER A 187 -8.11 -4.88 -13.24
N VAL A 188 -9.09 -4.31 -12.57
CA VAL A 188 -9.46 -2.89 -12.67
C VAL A 188 -8.69 -2.02 -11.67
N GLU A 189 -7.72 -2.61 -10.96
CA GLU A 189 -6.92 -1.92 -9.97
C GLU A 189 -5.85 -1.02 -10.59
N VAL A 190 -5.68 0.15 -10.01
CA VAL A 190 -4.56 1.07 -10.24
C VAL A 190 -4.00 1.53 -8.91
N TYR A 191 -2.80 2.11 -8.95
CA TYR A 191 -2.22 2.79 -7.80
C TYR A 191 -2.19 4.29 -8.06
N LEU A 192 -2.65 5.04 -7.07
CA LEU A 192 -2.45 6.48 -7.00
C LEU A 192 -1.26 6.77 -6.09
N VAL A 193 -0.36 7.62 -6.57
CA VAL A 193 0.86 8.00 -5.86
C VAL A 193 0.85 9.51 -5.65
N GLY A 194 0.77 9.94 -4.40
CA GLY A 194 0.96 11.32 -3.97
C GLY A 194 2.40 11.52 -3.52
N ILE A 195 3.06 12.56 -3.97
CA ILE A 195 4.45 12.89 -3.66
C ILE A 195 4.52 14.31 -3.13
N GLY A 196 5.24 14.50 -2.02
CA GLY A 196 5.41 15.82 -1.43
C GLY A 196 4.12 16.31 -0.76
N ARG A 197 3.75 15.69 0.39
CA ARG A 197 2.60 16.15 1.18
C ARG A 197 2.83 17.61 1.59
N ARG A 198 1.88 18.47 1.25
CA ARG A 198 1.88 19.88 1.65
C ARG A 198 1.67 20.01 3.15
N THR A 199 2.09 21.13 3.71
CA THR A 199 1.87 21.48 5.13
C THR A 199 0.41 21.82 5.39
#